data_01d647dcce57595b31a5620ce4010157
#
_entry.id   01d647dcce57595b31a5620ce4010157
#
_cell.length_a   1.000
_cell.length_b   1.000
_cell.length_c   1.000
_cell.angle_alpha   90.00
_cell.angle_beta   90.00
_cell.angle_gamma   90.00
#
_symmetry.space_group_name_H-M   'P 1'
#
loop_
_entity.id
_entity.type
_entity.pdbx_description
1 polymer ?
#
loop_
_entity_poly.entity_id
_entity_poly.type
_entity_poly.pdbx_seq_one_letter_code
_entity_poly.pdbx_strand_id
1 'polypeptide(L)'
;GAEGAWEPEALAPPSAARGPRFRRLREVTLTHLRGLASNYNLSYDIDTRFQSLALETQAVALAVNRSQAAVQGDLSHLKTWMQKSQRRSRKLDSRLLALDSVLSDRDRQLAQAGKDLGLALRALQDTVAGLTHLVQSQGARLAALEGRLQVAGPGAVAPGPTPLGLPGPGSPKLQRGGKALRAPPEPGDPPQDFAGRLQGTREPQGPGSQRTRPPERPGETCNVGPVLVFPNASTQNVAFLSPGFPAGLRALSVCSWVRVASGHLGTLLSYATEENDNKLVLHGRDSLVPGSVHFVIGDPAFRELPLQPLLDGRWHHVCVIWTSTLGRYRLHVDRRLVATGSRFREGYEIPPGGSLVLGQEQDSVGGGFDSSEAFVGSVAGLAIWDRALVPGEVASLATGRGLPPGAILTLDDAHRVGGFVQRVNCSCLALCP
;
A
#
# COMPACT_ATOMS: atom_id res chain seq x y z
N GLY A 1 24.98 85.35 -72.92
CA GLY A 1 24.09 86.44 -73.35
C GLY A 1 22.66 85.96 -73.40
N ALA A 2 21.70 86.73 -72.98
CA ALA A 2 20.29 86.74 -73.04
C ALA A 2 19.56 85.85 -71.98
N GLU A 3 19.30 86.49 -70.87
CA GLU A 3 18.21 86.25 -69.91
C GLU A 3 16.88 86.54 -70.58
N GLY A 4 15.98 85.58 -70.62
CA GLY A 4 14.58 85.71 -71.02
C GLY A 4 13.70 85.46 -69.76
N ALA A 5 13.24 86.55 -69.14
CA ALA A 5 12.29 86.58 -68.05
C ALA A 5 10.92 86.07 -68.53
N TRP A 6 10.40 85.09 -67.88
CA TRP A 6 8.99 84.72 -68.04
C TRP A 6 8.15 85.41 -66.95
N GLU A 7 7.33 86.34 -67.34
CA GLU A 7 6.26 86.86 -66.50
C GLU A 7 5.15 85.85 -66.37
N PRO A 8 4.58 85.64 -65.18
CA PRO A 8 3.42 84.74 -65.05
C PRO A 8 2.14 85.51 -65.47
N GLU A 9 1.54 85.03 -66.53
CA GLU A 9 0.23 85.44 -67.01
C GLU A 9 -0.85 85.24 -65.94
N ALA A 10 -1.48 86.28 -65.49
CA ALA A 10 -2.57 86.27 -64.47
C ALA A 10 -3.78 85.51 -65.03
N LEU A 11 -3.98 84.31 -64.60
CA LEU A 11 -5.19 83.56 -64.90
C LEU A 11 -6.43 84.30 -64.31
N ALA A 12 -7.32 84.67 -65.18
CA ALA A 12 -8.61 85.27 -64.84
C ALA A 12 -9.45 84.39 -63.93
N PRO A 13 -10.20 84.92 -62.97
CA PRO A 13 -10.99 84.16 -62.05
C PRO A 13 -12.07 83.35 -62.80
N PRO A 14 -12.29 82.04 -62.48
CA PRO A 14 -13.28 81.22 -63.16
C PRO A 14 -14.67 81.82 -62.98
N SER A 15 -15.41 81.97 -64.09
CA SER A 15 -16.77 82.46 -64.17
C SER A 15 -17.72 81.80 -63.18
N ALA A 16 -18.55 82.58 -62.47
CA ALA A 16 -19.50 82.21 -61.47
C ALA A 16 -20.52 81.06 -61.89
N ALA A 17 -20.55 80.73 -63.17
CA ALA A 17 -21.42 79.67 -63.70
C ALA A 17 -20.90 78.24 -63.51
N ARG A 18 -19.59 78.01 -63.14
CA ARG A 18 -19.04 76.67 -62.87
C ARG A 18 -19.16 76.25 -61.44
N GLY A 19 -19.47 77.14 -60.52
CA GLY A 19 -19.53 76.85 -59.07
C GLY A 19 -20.55 75.75 -58.63
N PRO A 20 -21.81 75.78 -59.11
CA PRO A 20 -22.78 74.80 -58.68
C PRO A 20 -22.52 73.40 -59.21
N ARG A 21 -22.02 73.26 -60.46
CA ARG A 21 -21.68 71.95 -61.07
C ARG A 21 -20.46 71.30 -60.34
N PHE A 22 -19.45 72.14 -60.02
CA PHE A 22 -18.29 71.66 -59.31
C PHE A 22 -18.57 71.26 -57.84
N ARG A 23 -19.44 72.05 -57.20
CA ARG A 23 -19.94 71.65 -55.86
C ARG A 23 -20.67 70.33 -55.87
N ARG A 24 -21.57 70.17 -56.82
CA ARG A 24 -22.34 68.90 -56.97
C ARG A 24 -21.44 67.70 -57.28
N LEU A 25 -20.45 67.88 -58.16
CA LEU A 25 -19.45 66.84 -58.45
C LEU A 25 -18.65 66.43 -57.21
N ARG A 26 -18.19 67.46 -56.47
CA ARG A 26 -17.49 67.23 -55.23
C ARG A 26 -18.32 66.54 -54.17
N GLU A 27 -19.57 66.92 -54.00
CA GLU A 27 -20.51 66.26 -53.08
C GLU A 27 -20.78 64.79 -53.45
N VAL A 28 -21.03 64.52 -54.75
CA VAL A 28 -21.24 63.17 -55.22
C VAL A 28 -19.98 62.34 -55.07
N THR A 29 -18.79 62.89 -55.37
CA THR A 29 -17.51 62.18 -55.19
C THR A 29 -17.23 61.91 -53.71
N LEU A 30 -17.45 62.89 -52.82
CA LEU A 30 -17.26 62.69 -51.39
C LEU A 30 -18.27 61.66 -50.83
N THR A 31 -19.50 61.63 -51.34
CA THR A 31 -20.49 60.61 -50.92
C THR A 31 -20.08 59.24 -51.39
N HIS A 32 -19.56 59.13 -52.61
CA HIS A 32 -19.02 57.82 -53.14
C HIS A 32 -17.81 57.39 -52.34
N LEU A 33 -16.86 58.25 -52.02
CA LEU A 33 -15.69 57.94 -51.23
C LEU A 33 -16.05 57.53 -49.78
N ARG A 34 -17.06 58.22 -49.19
CA ARG A 34 -17.56 57.81 -47.86
C ARG A 34 -18.22 56.41 -47.92
N GLY A 35 -19.00 56.13 -48.97
CA GLY A 35 -19.59 54.82 -49.20
C GLY A 35 -18.53 53.70 -49.34
N LEU A 36 -17.45 53.97 -50.14
CA LEU A 36 -16.34 53.05 -50.28
C LEU A 36 -15.58 52.86 -48.95
N ALA A 37 -15.31 53.91 -48.20
CA ALA A 37 -14.68 53.85 -46.90
C ALA A 37 -15.52 53.04 -45.88
N SER A 38 -16.84 53.25 -45.88
CA SER A 38 -17.76 52.49 -45.04
C SER A 38 -17.80 51.01 -45.42
N ASN A 39 -17.85 50.71 -46.73
CA ASN A 39 -17.79 49.32 -47.23
C ASN A 39 -16.47 48.64 -46.90
N TYR A 40 -15.34 49.39 -46.98
CA TYR A 40 -14.01 48.89 -46.63
C TYR A 40 -13.90 48.58 -45.12
N ASN A 41 -14.42 49.47 -44.28
CA ASN A 41 -14.45 49.22 -42.84
C ASN A 41 -15.35 48.04 -42.49
N LEU A 42 -16.48 47.87 -43.18
CA LEU A 42 -17.36 46.69 -42.99
C LEU A 42 -16.67 45.42 -43.40
N SER A 43 -15.96 45.41 -44.56
CA SER A 43 -15.18 44.25 -45.02
C SER A 43 -14.05 43.88 -44.04
N TYR A 44 -13.33 44.86 -43.51
CA TYR A 44 -12.30 44.65 -42.51
C TYR A 44 -12.85 44.09 -41.20
N ASP A 45 -14.00 44.55 -40.73
CA ASP A 45 -14.67 43.99 -39.55
C ASP A 45 -15.11 42.55 -39.75
N ILE A 46 -15.57 42.20 -40.94
CA ILE A 46 -15.94 40.81 -41.31
C ILE A 46 -14.69 39.94 -41.30
N ASP A 47 -13.57 40.36 -41.88
CA ASP A 47 -12.33 39.57 -41.91
C ASP A 47 -11.77 39.35 -40.50
N THR A 48 -11.79 40.37 -39.65
CA THR A 48 -11.37 40.22 -38.24
C THR A 48 -12.24 39.24 -37.47
N ARG A 49 -13.57 39.26 -37.73
CA ARG A 49 -14.49 38.28 -37.11
C ARG A 49 -14.26 36.87 -37.63
N PHE A 50 -13.99 36.68 -38.93
CA PHE A 50 -13.64 35.38 -39.47
C PHE A 50 -12.33 34.85 -38.91
N GLN A 51 -11.31 35.68 -38.71
CA GLN A 51 -10.06 35.28 -38.06
C GLN A 51 -10.27 34.89 -36.59
N SER A 52 -11.06 35.67 -35.85
CA SER A 52 -11.44 35.32 -34.47
C SER A 52 -12.16 33.96 -34.39
N LEU A 53 -13.16 33.76 -35.28
CA LEU A 53 -13.91 32.50 -35.33
C LEU A 53 -13.02 31.32 -35.72
N ALA A 54 -12.06 31.49 -36.63
CA ALA A 54 -11.10 30.46 -36.99
C ALA A 54 -10.21 30.08 -35.82
N LEU A 55 -9.72 31.04 -35.01
CA LEU A 55 -8.94 30.79 -33.81
C LEU A 55 -9.76 30.06 -32.73
N GLU A 56 -11.01 30.46 -32.53
CA GLU A 56 -11.92 29.81 -31.59
C GLU A 56 -12.21 28.36 -32.02
N THR A 57 -12.50 28.12 -33.29
CA THR A 57 -12.71 26.76 -33.82
C THR A 57 -11.47 25.89 -33.67
N GLN A 58 -10.28 26.45 -33.89
CA GLN A 58 -9.02 25.74 -33.68
C GLN A 58 -8.80 25.41 -32.19
N ALA A 59 -9.10 26.35 -31.28
CA ALA A 59 -9.00 26.12 -29.85
C ALA A 59 -9.97 25.02 -29.37
N VAL A 60 -11.21 25.03 -29.89
CA VAL A 60 -12.20 23.97 -29.59
C VAL A 60 -11.74 22.63 -30.13
N ALA A 61 -11.22 22.55 -31.35
CA ALA A 61 -10.69 21.32 -31.93
C ALA A 61 -9.54 20.74 -31.10
N LEU A 62 -8.63 21.59 -30.63
CA LEU A 62 -7.53 21.16 -29.75
C LEU A 62 -8.06 20.66 -28.40
N ALA A 63 -9.06 21.33 -27.83
CA ALA A 63 -9.67 20.90 -26.55
C ALA A 63 -10.38 19.54 -26.71
N VAL A 64 -11.12 19.34 -27.80
CA VAL A 64 -11.78 18.06 -28.12
C VAL A 64 -10.75 16.96 -28.31
N ASN A 65 -9.68 17.17 -29.05
CA ASN A 65 -8.62 16.19 -29.27
C ASN A 65 -7.93 15.79 -27.95
N ARG A 66 -7.67 16.77 -27.04
CA ARG A 66 -7.13 16.49 -25.70
C ARG A 66 -8.10 15.65 -24.88
N SER A 67 -9.37 16.00 -24.89
CA SER A 67 -10.41 15.24 -24.18
C SER A 67 -10.55 13.81 -24.71
N GLN A 68 -10.52 13.61 -26.05
CA GLN A 68 -10.54 12.29 -26.64
C GLN A 68 -9.31 11.46 -26.26
N ALA A 69 -8.11 12.06 -26.27
CA ALA A 69 -6.90 11.37 -25.87
C ALA A 69 -6.94 10.94 -24.39
N ALA A 70 -7.45 11.79 -23.51
CA ALA A 70 -7.64 11.47 -22.10
C ALA A 70 -8.62 10.29 -21.92
N VAL A 71 -9.80 10.35 -22.56
CA VAL A 71 -10.80 9.28 -22.49
C VAL A 71 -10.26 7.95 -23.05
N GLN A 72 -9.49 7.99 -24.14
CA GLN A 72 -8.85 6.77 -24.67
C GLN A 72 -7.80 6.21 -23.71
N GLY A 73 -7.04 7.09 -23.03
CA GLY A 73 -6.12 6.70 -21.96
C GLY A 73 -6.85 5.97 -20.83
N ASP A 74 -7.94 6.57 -20.33
CA ASP A 74 -8.73 5.98 -19.25
C ASP A 74 -9.37 4.64 -19.65
N LEU A 75 -9.87 4.52 -20.88
CA LEU A 75 -10.42 3.25 -21.41
C LEU A 75 -9.36 2.16 -21.50
N SER A 76 -8.17 2.46 -21.95
CA SER A 76 -7.07 1.49 -22.01
C SER A 76 -6.63 1.06 -20.60
N HIS A 77 -6.57 1.99 -19.66
CA HIS A 77 -6.28 1.70 -18.26
C HIS A 77 -7.36 0.80 -17.64
N LEU A 78 -8.66 1.13 -17.84
CA LEU A 78 -9.76 0.29 -17.37
C LEU A 78 -9.73 -1.11 -17.97
N LYS A 79 -9.39 -1.24 -19.25
CA LYS A 79 -9.24 -2.54 -19.92
C LYS A 79 -8.12 -3.37 -19.27
N THR A 80 -7.00 -2.77 -19.01
CA THR A 80 -5.86 -3.41 -18.33
C THR A 80 -6.22 -3.84 -16.92
N TRP A 81 -6.85 -2.94 -16.15
CA TRP A 81 -7.33 -3.26 -14.82
C TRP A 81 -8.34 -4.42 -14.80
N MET A 82 -9.29 -4.43 -15.75
CA MET A 82 -10.27 -5.51 -15.89
C MET A 82 -9.59 -6.85 -16.20
N GLN A 83 -8.57 -6.86 -17.07
CA GLN A 83 -7.79 -8.06 -17.36
C GLN A 83 -7.04 -8.57 -16.12
N LYS A 84 -6.40 -7.67 -15.34
CA LYS A 84 -5.75 -8.03 -14.06
C LYS A 84 -6.76 -8.57 -13.05
N SER A 85 -7.90 -7.91 -12.90
CA SER A 85 -8.97 -8.37 -12.02
C SER A 85 -9.48 -9.77 -12.40
N GLN A 86 -9.67 -10.04 -13.69
CA GLN A 86 -10.04 -11.37 -14.18
C GLN A 86 -8.97 -12.43 -13.90
N ARG A 87 -7.69 -12.09 -14.07
CA ARG A 87 -6.58 -13.02 -13.75
C ARG A 87 -6.56 -13.32 -12.25
N ARG A 88 -6.72 -12.31 -11.39
CA ARG A 88 -6.82 -12.47 -9.93
C ARG A 88 -8.01 -13.34 -9.53
N SER A 89 -9.18 -13.12 -10.14
CA SER A 89 -10.37 -13.96 -9.93
C SER A 89 -10.09 -15.42 -10.28
N ARG A 90 -9.53 -15.70 -11.46
CA ARG A 90 -9.19 -17.08 -11.87
C ARG A 90 -8.18 -17.73 -10.91
N LYS A 91 -7.20 -16.97 -10.40
CA LYS A 91 -6.23 -17.47 -9.42
C LYS A 91 -6.90 -17.78 -8.08
N LEU A 92 -7.87 -16.97 -7.65
CA LEU A 92 -8.69 -17.24 -6.46
C LEU A 92 -9.57 -18.46 -6.66
N ASP A 93 -10.23 -18.60 -7.82
CA ASP A 93 -11.07 -19.75 -8.16
C ASP A 93 -10.26 -21.05 -8.14
N SER A 94 -9.04 -21.03 -8.70
CA SER A 94 -8.16 -22.21 -8.65
C SER A 94 -7.71 -22.58 -7.23
N ARG A 95 -7.46 -21.59 -6.38
CA ARG A 95 -7.14 -21.82 -4.95
C ARG A 95 -8.33 -22.34 -4.17
N LEU A 96 -9.54 -21.83 -4.44
CA LEU A 96 -10.77 -22.33 -3.84
C LEU A 96 -11.01 -23.79 -4.22
N LEU A 97 -10.85 -24.15 -5.50
CA LEU A 97 -10.97 -25.53 -5.95
C LEU A 97 -9.94 -26.46 -5.29
N ALA A 98 -8.69 -25.98 -5.13
CA ALA A 98 -7.66 -26.75 -4.45
C ALA A 98 -7.99 -26.95 -2.95
N LEU A 99 -8.50 -25.92 -2.26
CA LEU A 99 -8.94 -26.03 -0.87
C LEU A 99 -10.15 -26.96 -0.73
N ASP A 100 -11.12 -26.88 -1.63
CA ASP A 100 -12.29 -27.77 -1.65
C ASP A 100 -11.89 -29.24 -1.83
N SER A 101 -10.91 -29.50 -2.71
CA SER A 101 -10.32 -30.84 -2.87
C SER A 101 -9.67 -31.34 -1.58
N VAL A 102 -8.87 -30.52 -0.90
CA VAL A 102 -8.21 -30.88 0.37
C VAL A 102 -9.24 -31.13 1.48
N LEU A 103 -10.28 -30.30 1.57
CA LEU A 103 -11.37 -30.49 2.54
C LEU A 103 -12.12 -31.78 2.25
N SER A 104 -12.47 -32.06 1.00
CA SER A 104 -13.15 -33.31 0.59
C SER A 104 -12.31 -34.56 0.92
N ASP A 105 -10.99 -34.50 0.74
CA ASP A 105 -10.11 -35.61 1.11
C ASP A 105 -10.02 -35.77 2.64
N ARG A 106 -10.01 -34.68 3.41
CA ARG A 106 -10.08 -34.71 4.87
C ARG A 106 -11.40 -35.32 5.37
N ASP A 107 -12.52 -34.93 4.77
CA ASP A 107 -13.83 -35.47 5.11
C ASP A 107 -13.90 -37.00 4.83
N ARG A 108 -13.33 -37.46 3.70
CA ARG A 108 -13.20 -38.89 3.39
C ARG A 108 -12.37 -39.62 4.44
N GLN A 109 -11.22 -39.06 4.85
CA GLN A 109 -10.36 -39.66 5.87
C GLN A 109 -11.08 -39.74 7.22
N LEU A 110 -11.78 -38.67 7.64
CA LEU A 110 -12.57 -38.65 8.86
C LEU A 110 -13.72 -39.69 8.83
N ALA A 111 -14.41 -39.78 7.71
CA ALA A 111 -15.47 -40.78 7.52
C ALA A 111 -14.92 -42.22 7.60
N GLN A 112 -13.73 -42.48 7.05
CA GLN A 112 -13.07 -43.78 7.16
C GLN A 112 -12.63 -44.07 8.60
N ALA A 113 -11.96 -43.13 9.26
CA ALA A 113 -11.56 -43.27 10.66
C ALA A 113 -12.77 -43.50 11.59
N GLY A 114 -13.91 -42.84 11.32
CA GLY A 114 -15.16 -43.08 12.02
C GLY A 114 -15.70 -44.50 11.86
N LYS A 115 -15.60 -45.06 10.65
CA LYS A 115 -15.99 -46.48 10.39
C LYS A 115 -15.06 -47.46 11.13
N ASP A 116 -13.75 -47.22 11.07
CA ASP A 116 -12.73 -48.04 11.71
C ASP A 116 -12.90 -48.04 13.24
N LEU A 117 -13.17 -46.84 13.82
CA LEU A 117 -13.47 -46.70 15.24
C LEU A 117 -14.77 -47.42 15.63
N GLY A 118 -15.81 -47.35 14.77
CA GLY A 118 -17.06 -48.04 14.95
C GLY A 118 -16.89 -49.58 14.94
N LEU A 119 -16.04 -50.12 14.07
CA LEU A 119 -15.70 -51.56 14.03
C LEU A 119 -14.92 -51.98 15.27
N ALA A 120 -13.94 -51.19 15.70
CA ALA A 120 -13.16 -51.46 16.93
C ALA A 120 -14.04 -51.41 18.18
N LEU A 121 -15.00 -50.48 18.26
CA LEU A 121 -15.95 -50.42 19.35
C LEU A 121 -16.86 -51.66 19.42
N ARG A 122 -17.36 -52.14 18.29
CA ARG A 122 -18.14 -53.38 18.22
C ARG A 122 -17.33 -54.61 18.67
N ALA A 123 -16.07 -54.72 18.20
CA ALA A 123 -15.19 -55.82 18.63
C ALA A 123 -14.92 -55.78 20.14
N LEU A 124 -14.78 -54.61 20.73
CA LEU A 124 -14.68 -54.46 22.20
C LEU A 124 -15.98 -54.86 22.91
N GLN A 125 -17.13 -54.50 22.40
CA GLN A 125 -18.42 -54.88 22.94
C GLN A 125 -18.61 -56.40 22.93
N ASP A 126 -18.24 -57.08 21.82
CA ASP A 126 -18.30 -58.54 21.70
C ASP A 126 -17.34 -59.20 22.68
N THR A 127 -16.12 -58.65 22.86
CA THR A 127 -15.18 -59.23 23.85
C THR A 127 -15.69 -59.02 25.28
N VAL A 128 -16.28 -57.88 25.63
CA VAL A 128 -16.90 -57.66 26.95
C VAL A 128 -18.08 -58.60 27.16
N ALA A 129 -18.92 -58.81 26.15
CA ALA A 129 -20.04 -59.82 26.26
C ALA A 129 -19.53 -61.24 26.48
N GLY A 130 -18.47 -61.64 25.75
CA GLY A 130 -17.79 -62.92 25.93
C GLY A 130 -17.22 -63.10 27.34
N LEU A 131 -16.53 -62.11 27.85
CA LEU A 131 -15.98 -62.08 29.21
C LEU A 131 -17.12 -62.18 30.28
N THR A 132 -18.20 -61.44 30.08
CA THR A 132 -19.36 -61.44 30.96
C THR A 132 -19.97 -62.86 31.03
N HIS A 133 -20.16 -63.51 29.88
CA HIS A 133 -20.64 -64.89 29.81
C HIS A 133 -19.69 -65.86 30.51
N LEU A 134 -18.38 -65.69 30.35
CA LEU A 134 -17.39 -66.54 31.00
C LEU A 134 -17.42 -66.38 32.53
N VAL A 135 -17.53 -65.15 33.03
CA VAL A 135 -17.65 -64.83 34.46
C VAL A 135 -18.95 -65.46 35.02
N GLN A 136 -20.08 -65.36 34.32
CA GLN A 136 -21.33 -65.99 34.72
C GLN A 136 -21.22 -67.49 34.75
N SER A 137 -20.56 -68.07 33.73
CA SER A 137 -20.32 -69.52 33.68
C SER A 137 -19.43 -70.00 34.83
N GLN A 138 -18.35 -69.27 35.15
CA GLN A 138 -17.50 -69.61 36.29
C GLN A 138 -18.23 -69.40 37.62
N GLY A 139 -19.06 -68.37 37.75
CA GLY A 139 -19.92 -68.14 38.92
C GLY A 139 -20.91 -69.32 39.15
N ALA A 140 -21.56 -69.79 38.07
CA ALA A 140 -22.42 -70.93 38.15
C ALA A 140 -21.70 -72.24 38.56
N ARG A 141 -20.47 -72.43 38.06
CA ARG A 141 -19.62 -73.59 38.47
C ARG A 141 -19.21 -73.53 39.94
N LEU A 142 -18.83 -72.32 40.42
CA LEU A 142 -18.50 -72.09 41.82
C LEU A 142 -19.72 -72.36 42.73
N ALA A 143 -20.89 -71.83 42.38
CA ALA A 143 -22.15 -72.12 43.12
C ALA A 143 -22.51 -73.61 43.17
N ALA A 144 -22.26 -74.30 42.05
CA ALA A 144 -22.46 -75.75 42.01
C ALA A 144 -21.47 -76.53 42.90
N LEU A 145 -20.22 -76.09 42.99
CA LEU A 145 -19.20 -76.65 43.90
C LEU A 145 -19.51 -76.32 45.35
N GLU A 146 -19.94 -75.13 45.67
CA GLU A 146 -20.40 -74.74 47.03
C GLU A 146 -21.59 -75.55 47.46
N GLY A 147 -22.59 -75.78 46.58
CA GLY A 147 -23.73 -76.65 46.86
C GLY A 147 -23.30 -78.09 47.12
N ARG A 148 -22.28 -78.60 46.42
CA ARG A 148 -21.73 -79.95 46.66
C ARG A 148 -20.94 -80.05 47.97
N LEU A 149 -20.26 -79.01 48.41
CA LEU A 149 -19.58 -78.91 49.71
C LEU A 149 -20.53 -78.80 50.87
N GLN A 150 -21.68 -78.13 50.71
CA GLN A 150 -22.72 -78.02 51.72
C GLN A 150 -23.49 -79.33 51.90
N VAL A 151 -23.56 -80.21 50.88
CA VAL A 151 -24.20 -81.52 50.99
C VAL A 151 -23.26 -82.57 51.63
N ALA A 152 -21.94 -82.34 51.65
CA ALA A 152 -20.98 -83.15 52.39
C ALA A 152 -20.94 -82.63 53.84
N GLY A 153 -21.99 -83.01 54.63
CA GLY A 153 -22.21 -82.60 56.00
C GLY A 153 -21.09 -82.97 56.99
N PRO A 154 -21.03 -82.33 58.15
CA PRO A 154 -19.91 -82.36 59.06
C PRO A 154 -19.86 -83.63 59.91
N GLY A 155 -18.79 -84.35 59.77
CA GLY A 155 -18.36 -85.30 60.86
C GLY A 155 -17.53 -84.50 61.86
N ALA A 156 -17.92 -84.56 63.09
CA ALA A 156 -17.34 -83.93 64.29
C ALA A 156 -15.84 -84.20 64.42
N VAL A 157 -15.14 -83.24 65.07
CA VAL A 157 -14.33 -83.46 66.30
C VAL A 157 -13.53 -82.21 66.62
N ALA A 158 -13.75 -81.65 67.78
CA ALA A 158 -13.00 -81.13 68.94
C ALA A 158 -11.65 -80.33 68.74
N PRO A 159 -11.33 -79.56 69.80
CA PRO A 159 -10.67 -78.21 69.62
C PRO A 159 -9.17 -78.18 69.96
N GLY A 160 -8.54 -77.10 69.53
CA GLY A 160 -7.30 -76.58 70.09
C GLY A 160 -6.25 -76.27 69.06
N PRO A 161 -5.30 -75.43 69.28
CA PRO A 161 -5.30 -74.13 69.93
C PRO A 161 -4.86 -73.01 68.95
N THR A 162 -5.16 -71.79 69.34
CA THR A 162 -4.65 -70.57 68.72
C THR A 162 -3.15 -70.54 68.62
N PRO A 163 -2.58 -69.95 67.51
CA PRO A 163 -1.82 -68.75 67.68
C PRO A 163 -1.80 -67.76 66.53
N LEU A 164 -1.63 -66.55 66.92
CA LEU A 164 -0.85 -65.46 66.31
C LEU A 164 -1.28 -64.83 64.93
N GLY A 165 -1.61 -63.61 65.04
CA GLY A 165 -1.93 -62.64 63.98
C GLY A 165 -0.85 -62.42 62.98
N LEU A 166 -1.29 -62.08 61.80
CA LEU A 166 -0.54 -61.40 60.79
C LEU A 166 -1.45 -60.39 60.07
N PRO A 167 -0.93 -59.25 59.66
CA PRO A 167 -1.73 -58.10 59.32
C PRO A 167 -2.32 -58.20 57.90
N GLY A 168 -3.55 -57.72 57.75
CA GLY A 168 -4.23 -57.59 56.47
C GLY A 168 -3.66 -56.58 55.54
N PRO A 169 -3.67 -56.78 54.23
CA PRO A 169 -3.30 -55.76 53.26
C PRO A 169 -4.44 -54.75 53.08
N GLY A 170 -4.08 -53.48 53.27
CA GLY A 170 -4.98 -52.33 53.12
C GLY A 170 -5.44 -52.14 51.68
N SER A 171 -6.71 -51.90 51.53
CA SER A 171 -7.30 -51.45 50.28
C SER A 171 -6.80 -50.04 49.88
N PRO A 172 -6.43 -49.78 48.64
CA PRO A 172 -6.14 -48.45 48.19
C PRO A 172 -7.43 -47.66 47.99
N LYS A 173 -7.60 -46.60 48.78
CA LYS A 173 -8.62 -45.57 48.52
C LYS A 173 -8.24 -44.77 47.29
N LEU A 174 -9.06 -44.79 46.23
CA LEU A 174 -9.01 -43.86 45.15
C LEU A 174 -9.34 -42.45 45.66
N GLN A 175 -8.34 -41.60 45.73
CA GLN A 175 -8.53 -40.18 45.92
C GLN A 175 -8.96 -39.53 44.61
N ARG A 176 -10.20 -39.07 44.57
CA ARG A 176 -10.83 -38.26 43.53
C ARG A 176 -10.34 -36.82 43.71
N GLY A 177 -9.26 -36.46 42.99
CA GLY A 177 -8.76 -35.06 42.90
C GLY A 177 -9.59 -34.28 41.87
N GLY A 178 -10.63 -33.62 42.30
CA GLY A 178 -11.34 -32.62 41.52
C GLY A 178 -10.56 -31.30 41.54
N LYS A 179 -9.90 -30.92 40.44
CA LYS A 179 -9.45 -29.54 40.22
C LYS A 179 -10.63 -28.73 39.71
N ALA A 180 -11.16 -27.87 40.56
CA ALA A 180 -12.07 -26.81 40.18
C ALA A 180 -11.39 -25.83 39.25
N LEU A 181 -11.95 -25.61 38.08
CA LEU A 181 -11.61 -24.51 37.16
C LEU A 181 -12.08 -23.21 37.79
N ARG A 182 -11.12 -22.35 38.07
CA ARG A 182 -11.31 -21.00 38.57
C ARG A 182 -11.65 -20.10 37.39
N ALA A 183 -12.81 -19.45 37.43
CA ALA A 183 -13.23 -18.42 36.48
C ALA A 183 -12.31 -17.18 36.53
N PRO A 184 -12.11 -16.46 35.38
CA PRO A 184 -11.34 -15.23 35.37
C PRO A 184 -12.12 -14.08 36.01
N PRO A 185 -11.43 -13.11 36.64
CA PRO A 185 -12.06 -11.94 37.24
C PRO A 185 -12.51 -10.93 36.20
N GLU A 186 -13.67 -10.33 36.46
CA GLU A 186 -14.22 -9.21 35.70
C GLU A 186 -13.36 -7.93 35.78
N PRO A 187 -13.42 -7.04 34.78
CA PRO A 187 -12.66 -5.80 34.76
C PRO A 187 -13.27 -4.74 35.69
N GLY A 188 -12.48 -4.33 36.65
CA GLY A 188 -12.81 -3.21 37.52
C GLY A 188 -12.69 -1.85 36.81
N ASP A 189 -13.56 -0.95 37.18
CA ASP A 189 -13.67 0.43 36.74
C ASP A 189 -12.41 1.28 37.00
N PRO A 190 -12.19 2.37 36.21
CA PRO A 190 -11.03 3.22 36.35
C PRO A 190 -11.22 4.21 37.53
N PRO A 191 -10.14 4.56 38.27
CA PRO A 191 -10.22 5.62 39.25
C PRO A 191 -10.16 6.99 38.57
N GLN A 192 -11.11 7.82 38.94
CA GLN A 192 -11.17 9.26 38.66
C GLN A 192 -10.22 10.03 39.63
N ASP A 193 -9.82 11.18 39.11
CA ASP A 193 -9.35 12.37 39.84
C ASP A 193 -7.95 12.40 40.45
N PHE A 194 -7.10 13.18 39.79
CA PHE A 194 -6.30 14.20 40.51
C PHE A 194 -6.17 15.48 39.64
N ALA A 195 -7.10 16.40 39.92
CA ALA A 195 -6.88 17.82 39.63
C ALA A 195 -6.09 18.40 40.79
N GLY A 196 -4.91 18.94 40.50
CA GLY A 196 -4.02 19.49 41.53
C GLY A 196 -3.06 20.57 41.01
N ARG A 197 -3.56 21.78 40.91
CA ARG A 197 -2.92 23.02 41.31
C ARG A 197 -1.69 23.54 40.57
N LEU A 198 -1.97 24.50 39.70
CA LEU A 198 -1.03 25.56 39.28
C LEU A 198 -0.55 26.39 40.47
N GLN A 199 0.76 26.52 40.63
CA GLN A 199 1.37 27.69 41.26
C GLN A 199 2.69 27.99 40.53
N GLY A 200 2.78 29.21 40.04
CA GLY A 200 3.89 29.75 39.30
C GLY A 200 5.10 30.11 40.17
N THR A 201 6.24 30.11 39.57
CA THR A 201 7.36 30.95 39.98
C THR A 201 8.14 31.45 38.75
N ARG A 202 8.48 32.70 38.89
CA ARG A 202 9.10 33.68 38.00
C ARG A 202 10.39 33.23 37.32
N GLU A 203 10.55 33.80 36.10
CA GLU A 203 11.80 33.97 35.35
C GLU A 203 12.96 34.55 36.19
N PRO A 204 14.20 34.34 35.68
CA PRO A 204 14.98 35.49 35.28
C PRO A 204 15.58 35.35 33.86
N GLN A 205 15.51 36.48 33.15
CA GLN A 205 16.10 36.77 31.88
C GLN A 205 17.63 36.75 31.91
N GLY A 206 18.24 36.22 30.83
CA GLY A 206 19.63 36.48 30.47
C GLY A 206 19.81 36.29 28.97
N PRO A 207 20.51 37.18 28.23
CA PRO A 207 20.49 37.21 26.78
C PRO A 207 21.53 36.26 26.21
N GLY A 208 21.07 35.22 25.54
CA GLY A 208 21.87 34.35 24.66
C GLY A 208 21.31 34.36 23.24
N SER A 209 21.93 35.17 22.37
CA SER A 209 21.66 35.20 20.95
C SER A 209 21.85 33.81 20.33
N GLN A 210 20.78 33.01 20.25
CA GLN A 210 20.75 31.84 19.38
C GLN A 210 20.47 32.32 17.96
N ARG A 211 21.53 32.34 17.15
CA ARG A 211 21.41 32.38 15.70
C ARG A 211 20.51 31.20 15.29
N THR A 212 19.25 31.48 14.97
CA THR A 212 18.35 30.55 14.31
C THR A 212 18.96 30.26 12.94
N ARG A 213 19.51 29.05 12.80
CA ARG A 213 19.92 28.50 11.52
C ARG A 213 18.69 28.51 10.59
N PRO A 214 18.77 29.03 9.37
CA PRO A 214 17.66 29.01 8.43
C PRO A 214 17.19 27.55 8.27
N PRO A 215 15.90 27.29 8.03
CA PRO A 215 15.45 25.94 7.74
C PRO A 215 16.17 25.44 6.48
N GLU A 216 16.96 24.38 6.63
CA GLU A 216 17.64 23.71 5.53
C GLU A 216 16.58 23.32 4.50
N ARG A 217 16.72 23.79 3.26
CA ARG A 217 15.79 23.47 2.17
C ARG A 217 15.91 21.99 1.84
N PRO A 218 14.79 21.28 1.61
CA PRO A 218 14.84 19.95 1.01
C PRO A 218 15.61 20.05 -0.31
N GLY A 219 16.66 19.24 -0.50
CA GLY A 219 17.47 19.26 -1.71
C GLY A 219 18.94 19.64 -1.50
N GLU A 220 19.33 20.13 -0.31
CA GLU A 220 20.75 20.38 0.04
C GLU A 220 21.37 19.15 0.74
N THR A 221 20.68 18.01 0.76
CA THR A 221 21.16 16.79 1.41
C THR A 221 22.24 16.14 0.56
N CYS A 222 23.42 15.98 1.16
CA CYS A 222 24.59 15.36 0.52
C CYS A 222 24.91 14.01 1.18
N ASN A 223 25.72 13.18 0.51
CA ASN A 223 26.16 11.87 0.99
C ASN A 223 25.03 10.85 1.21
N VAL A 224 24.01 10.86 0.36
CA VAL A 224 22.88 9.91 0.41
C VAL A 224 23.17 8.57 -0.27
N GLY A 225 24.40 8.38 -0.77
CA GLY A 225 24.78 7.18 -1.52
C GLY A 225 24.35 7.22 -2.99
N PRO A 226 24.23 6.07 -3.65
CA PRO A 226 23.82 6.00 -5.04
C PRO A 226 22.36 6.41 -5.22
N VAL A 227 22.03 6.87 -6.44
CA VAL A 227 20.69 7.19 -6.89
C VAL A 227 20.31 6.25 -8.01
N LEU A 228 19.13 5.64 -7.94
CA LEU A 228 18.53 4.90 -9.05
C LEU A 228 17.59 5.83 -9.80
N VAL A 229 17.80 5.95 -11.11
CA VAL A 229 16.99 6.76 -12.02
C VAL A 229 16.18 5.84 -12.94
N PHE A 230 14.86 5.95 -12.88
CA PHE A 230 13.89 5.25 -13.72
C PHE A 230 13.42 6.22 -14.80
N PRO A 231 13.96 6.15 -16.04
CA PRO A 231 13.80 7.23 -17.02
C PRO A 231 12.43 7.27 -17.69
N ASN A 232 11.74 6.15 -17.77
CA ASN A 232 10.43 6.03 -18.43
C ASN A 232 9.60 4.88 -17.87
N ALA A 233 8.32 4.84 -18.24
CA ALA A 233 7.39 3.79 -17.89
C ALA A 233 7.60 2.56 -18.80
N SER A 234 8.48 1.64 -18.39
CA SER A 234 8.76 0.39 -19.11
C SER A 234 8.73 -0.79 -18.14
N THR A 235 8.14 -1.90 -18.55
CA THR A 235 8.12 -3.15 -17.76
C THR A 235 9.52 -3.74 -17.52
N GLN A 236 10.52 -3.29 -18.25
CA GLN A 236 11.90 -3.70 -18.07
C GLN A 236 12.63 -2.88 -16.97
N ASN A 237 12.12 -1.70 -16.63
CA ASN A 237 12.72 -0.82 -15.65
C ASN A 237 12.38 -1.26 -14.23
N VAL A 238 13.25 -2.09 -13.66
CA VAL A 238 13.07 -2.69 -12.32
C VAL A 238 14.41 -2.81 -11.62
N ALA A 239 14.42 -2.64 -10.30
CA ALA A 239 15.57 -2.95 -9.46
C ALA A 239 15.17 -3.98 -8.39
N PHE A 240 15.92 -5.09 -8.30
CA PHE A 240 15.68 -6.15 -7.34
C PHE A 240 16.59 -5.95 -6.12
N LEU A 241 15.98 -5.93 -4.93
CA LEU A 241 16.71 -5.95 -3.67
C LEU A 241 16.85 -7.41 -3.19
N SER A 242 18.07 -7.89 -3.13
CA SER A 242 18.38 -9.26 -2.73
C SER A 242 19.09 -9.27 -1.38
N PRO A 243 18.72 -10.20 -0.48
CA PRO A 243 17.91 -11.41 -0.69
C PRO A 243 16.39 -11.23 -0.49
N GLY A 244 15.86 -10.02 -0.39
CA GLY A 244 14.51 -9.75 0.08
C GLY A 244 14.44 -9.73 1.62
N PHE A 245 13.30 -10.03 2.21
CA PHE A 245 13.20 -10.08 3.68
C PHE A 245 13.73 -11.41 4.21
N PRO A 246 14.79 -11.38 5.06
CA PRO A 246 15.41 -12.61 5.57
C PRO A 246 14.57 -13.31 6.65
N ALA A 247 13.69 -12.59 7.33
CA ALA A 247 12.81 -13.08 8.38
C ALA A 247 11.42 -12.47 8.27
N GLY A 248 10.44 -13.04 8.97
CA GLY A 248 9.10 -12.48 9.06
C GLY A 248 9.09 -11.14 9.78
N LEU A 249 8.36 -10.16 9.25
CA LEU A 249 8.34 -8.80 9.79
C LEU A 249 7.03 -8.51 10.52
N ARG A 250 7.13 -8.18 11.81
CA ARG A 250 6.02 -7.66 12.64
C ARG A 250 6.06 -6.15 12.81
N ALA A 251 7.10 -5.52 12.33
CA ALA A 251 7.21 -4.07 12.20
C ALA A 251 8.05 -3.78 10.96
N LEU A 252 7.83 -2.61 10.39
CA LEU A 252 8.51 -2.19 9.17
C LEU A 252 8.68 -0.67 9.19
N SER A 253 9.86 -0.22 8.80
CA SER A 253 10.11 1.16 8.39
C SER A 253 10.79 1.15 7.02
N VAL A 254 10.20 1.82 6.04
CA VAL A 254 10.78 2.04 4.71
C VAL A 254 10.96 3.53 4.53
N CYS A 255 12.19 3.97 4.39
CA CYS A 255 12.51 5.38 4.20
C CYS A 255 13.41 5.56 2.98
N SER A 256 13.13 6.60 2.19
CA SER A 256 13.94 6.94 1.00
C SER A 256 13.74 8.40 0.62
N TRP A 257 14.69 8.94 -0.12
CA TRP A 257 14.49 10.14 -0.91
C TRP A 257 13.89 9.75 -2.26
N VAL A 258 12.82 10.42 -2.66
CA VAL A 258 12.08 10.15 -3.89
C VAL A 258 11.88 11.46 -4.65
N ARG A 259 12.11 11.44 -5.96
CA ARG A 259 11.75 12.50 -6.88
C ARG A 259 10.92 11.92 -8.02
N VAL A 260 9.68 12.33 -8.14
CA VAL A 260 8.77 11.89 -9.19
C VAL A 260 8.97 12.76 -10.42
N ALA A 261 9.27 12.16 -11.58
CA ALA A 261 9.56 12.89 -12.81
C ALA A 261 8.31 13.31 -13.58
N SER A 262 7.20 12.59 -13.40
CA SER A 262 5.89 12.87 -14.01
C SER A 262 4.86 13.06 -12.90
N GLY A 263 3.73 13.68 -13.19
CA GLY A 263 2.60 13.81 -12.24
C GLY A 263 1.98 12.47 -11.79
N HIS A 264 2.67 11.35 -12.02
CA HIS A 264 2.26 9.98 -11.73
C HIS A 264 3.36 9.24 -10.95
N LEU A 265 3.05 8.73 -9.75
CA LEU A 265 4.04 8.03 -8.92
C LEU A 265 4.36 6.63 -9.46
N GLY A 266 3.35 5.87 -9.89
CA GLY A 266 3.52 4.43 -10.15
C GLY A 266 3.83 3.64 -8.89
N THR A 267 4.57 2.53 -9.03
CA THR A 267 4.93 1.65 -7.92
C THR A 267 6.35 1.91 -7.44
N LEU A 268 6.48 2.49 -6.26
CA LEU A 268 7.78 2.73 -5.66
C LEU A 268 8.44 1.44 -5.18
N LEU A 269 7.66 0.57 -4.51
CA LEU A 269 8.14 -0.67 -3.90
C LEU A 269 7.05 -1.73 -3.95
N SER A 270 7.42 -2.98 -4.31
CA SER A 270 6.56 -4.15 -4.29
C SER A 270 7.30 -5.37 -3.75
N TYR A 271 6.66 -6.10 -2.83
CA TYR A 271 7.14 -7.36 -2.28
C TYR A 271 6.09 -8.46 -2.48
N ALA A 272 6.48 -9.50 -3.19
CA ALA A 272 5.64 -10.63 -3.56
C ALA A 272 6.19 -11.94 -3.02
N THR A 273 5.30 -12.86 -2.62
CA THR A 273 5.60 -14.25 -2.30
C THR A 273 4.75 -15.18 -3.14
N GLU A 274 5.08 -16.47 -3.20
CA GLU A 274 4.30 -17.48 -3.93
C GLU A 274 2.81 -17.53 -3.51
N GLU A 275 2.54 -17.25 -2.24
CA GLU A 275 1.16 -17.25 -1.73
C GLU A 275 0.37 -16.00 -2.13
N ASN A 276 1.04 -14.85 -2.26
CA ASN A 276 0.40 -13.57 -2.51
C ASN A 276 1.41 -12.59 -3.09
N ASP A 277 1.09 -12.03 -4.25
CA ASP A 277 1.90 -11.07 -4.99
C ASP A 277 1.93 -9.67 -4.36
N ASN A 278 1.04 -9.37 -3.41
CA ASN A 278 0.91 -8.07 -2.75
C ASN A 278 1.10 -8.18 -1.22
N LYS A 279 2.22 -8.78 -0.77
CA LYS A 279 2.55 -8.84 0.68
C LYS A 279 2.93 -7.48 1.25
N LEU A 280 3.56 -6.62 0.44
CA LEU A 280 3.82 -5.22 0.75
C LEU A 280 3.91 -4.43 -0.56
N VAL A 281 3.10 -3.38 -0.72
CA VAL A 281 3.14 -2.51 -1.91
C VAL A 281 2.98 -1.04 -1.51
N LEU A 282 3.77 -0.18 -2.14
CA LEU A 282 3.63 1.27 -2.14
C LEU A 282 3.39 1.72 -3.58
N HIS A 283 2.14 1.94 -3.94
CA HIS A 283 1.69 2.24 -5.31
C HIS A 283 0.87 3.52 -5.36
N GLY A 284 1.20 4.43 -6.27
CA GLY A 284 0.43 5.65 -6.51
C GLY A 284 -0.84 5.36 -7.31
N ARG A 285 -1.98 5.85 -6.81
CA ARG A 285 -3.29 5.80 -7.50
C ARG A 285 -3.70 7.21 -7.91
N ASP A 286 -3.12 7.67 -9.00
CA ASP A 286 -3.28 9.05 -9.44
C ASP A 286 -4.55 9.25 -10.28
N SER A 287 -5.10 8.17 -10.86
CA SER A 287 -6.22 8.22 -11.80
C SER A 287 -7.60 8.21 -11.15
N LEU A 288 -7.76 7.61 -9.96
CA LEU A 288 -9.07 7.43 -9.31
C LEU A 288 -9.35 8.43 -8.19
N VAL A 289 -8.33 8.72 -7.39
CA VAL A 289 -8.35 9.77 -6.36
C VAL A 289 -7.05 10.53 -6.53
N PRO A 290 -7.06 11.72 -7.13
CA PRO A 290 -5.84 12.47 -7.33
C PRO A 290 -5.09 12.62 -6.03
N GLY A 291 -3.91 12.05 -5.95
CA GLY A 291 -3.01 12.21 -4.84
C GLY A 291 -3.11 11.20 -3.70
N SER A 292 -3.38 9.93 -3.95
CA SER A 292 -3.25 8.86 -2.95
C SER A 292 -2.18 7.82 -3.30
N VAL A 293 -1.50 7.31 -2.26
CA VAL A 293 -0.64 6.12 -2.31
C VAL A 293 -1.37 4.97 -1.65
N HIS A 294 -1.53 3.87 -2.34
CA HIS A 294 -1.96 2.62 -1.74
C HIS A 294 -0.79 1.99 -0.99
N PHE A 295 -0.92 1.96 0.31
CA PHE A 295 -0.07 1.20 1.20
C PHE A 295 -0.73 -0.14 1.50
N VAL A 296 -0.28 -1.19 0.84
CA VAL A 296 -0.81 -2.56 0.96
C VAL A 296 0.08 -3.36 1.89
N ILE A 297 -0.52 -4.11 2.81
CA ILE A 297 0.13 -5.18 3.58
C ILE A 297 -0.75 -6.41 3.53
N GLY A 298 -0.34 -7.41 2.75
CA GLY A 298 -1.08 -8.67 2.57
C GLY A 298 -2.49 -8.44 2.01
N ASP A 299 -2.57 -8.26 0.69
CA ASP A 299 -3.81 -8.08 -0.04
C ASP A 299 -4.97 -8.94 0.51
N PRO A 300 -6.21 -8.45 0.55
CA PRO A 300 -6.73 -7.19 0.00
C PRO A 300 -6.65 -5.97 0.94
N ALA A 301 -5.91 -6.03 2.03
CA ALA A 301 -5.88 -4.94 3.01
C ALA A 301 -4.94 -3.81 2.59
N PHE A 302 -5.45 -2.60 2.51
CA PHE A 302 -4.68 -1.40 2.18
C PHE A 302 -5.10 -0.18 3.00
N ARG A 303 -4.28 0.86 2.95
CA ARG A 303 -4.58 2.21 3.40
C ARG A 303 -4.20 3.21 2.32
N GLU A 304 -5.05 4.21 2.14
CA GLU A 304 -4.74 5.35 1.28
C GLU A 304 -3.97 6.40 2.07
N LEU A 305 -2.80 6.75 1.56
CA LEU A 305 -1.92 7.77 2.13
C LEU A 305 -1.86 8.98 1.18
N PRO A 306 -1.72 10.22 1.67
CA PRO A 306 -1.63 11.40 0.81
C PRO A 306 -0.39 11.37 -0.09
N LEU A 307 -0.57 11.56 -1.40
CA LEU A 307 0.48 11.56 -2.41
C LEU A 307 0.89 12.98 -2.85
N GLN A 308 -0.04 13.93 -2.82
CA GLN A 308 0.17 15.29 -3.37
C GLN A 308 1.50 15.97 -3.00
N PRO A 309 2.03 15.83 -1.78
CA PRO A 309 3.32 16.42 -1.45
C PRO A 309 4.50 15.91 -2.29
N LEU A 310 4.34 14.80 -3.04
CA LEU A 310 5.42 14.13 -3.76
C LEU A 310 5.43 14.40 -5.27
N LEU A 311 4.38 15.04 -5.81
CA LEU A 311 4.18 15.18 -7.28
C LEU A 311 4.69 16.49 -7.86
N ASP A 312 5.49 17.26 -7.13
CA ASP A 312 5.99 18.58 -7.55
C ASP A 312 7.33 18.53 -8.34
N GLY A 313 7.84 17.33 -8.61
CA GLY A 313 9.10 17.12 -9.32
C GLY A 313 10.36 17.39 -8.49
N ARG A 314 10.21 17.57 -7.17
CA ARG A 314 11.32 17.81 -6.26
C ARG A 314 11.67 16.58 -5.46
N TRP A 315 12.84 16.60 -4.82
CA TRP A 315 13.24 15.59 -3.88
C TRP A 315 12.47 15.70 -2.55
N HIS A 316 11.82 14.63 -2.15
CA HIS A 316 11.15 14.50 -0.86
C HIS A 316 11.66 13.29 -0.09
N HIS A 317 11.87 13.43 1.20
CA HIS A 317 12.15 12.31 2.08
C HIS A 317 10.85 11.66 2.53
N VAL A 318 10.62 10.44 2.10
CA VAL A 318 9.41 9.66 2.42
C VAL A 318 9.77 8.57 3.39
N CYS A 319 8.98 8.40 4.46
CA CYS A 319 9.17 7.33 5.42
C CYS A 319 7.81 6.74 5.80
N VAL A 320 7.58 5.48 5.46
CA VAL A 320 6.40 4.71 5.82
C VAL A 320 6.77 3.75 6.93
N ILE A 321 6.04 3.80 8.03
CA ILE A 321 6.28 3.00 9.23
C ILE A 321 5.02 2.22 9.57
N TRP A 322 5.15 0.93 9.88
CA TRP A 322 4.05 0.08 10.31
C TRP A 322 4.48 -0.85 11.45
N THR A 323 3.54 -1.16 12.35
CA THR A 323 3.71 -2.15 13.41
C THR A 323 2.49 -3.05 13.53
N SER A 324 2.71 -4.34 13.64
CA SER A 324 1.68 -5.36 13.79
C SER A 324 0.91 -5.29 15.11
N THR A 325 1.56 -4.89 16.20
CA THR A 325 1.02 -4.99 17.57
C THR A 325 -0.32 -4.28 17.76
N LEU A 326 -0.50 -3.11 17.15
CA LEU A 326 -1.76 -2.35 17.17
C LEU A 326 -2.20 -1.99 15.74
N GLY A 327 -1.57 -2.58 14.74
CA GLY A 327 -1.78 -2.21 13.34
C GLY A 327 -1.55 -0.72 13.11
N ARG A 328 -0.58 -0.11 13.80
CA ARG A 328 -0.29 1.33 13.66
C ARG A 328 0.55 1.57 12.42
N TYR A 329 0.19 2.61 11.69
CA TYR A 329 1.00 3.10 10.58
C TYR A 329 1.20 4.61 10.64
N ARG A 330 2.29 5.09 10.04
CA ARG A 330 2.63 6.50 9.92
C ARG A 330 3.29 6.75 8.57
N LEU A 331 2.92 7.87 7.94
CA LEU A 331 3.62 8.43 6.79
C LEU A 331 4.29 9.74 7.22
N HIS A 332 5.57 9.83 7.00
CA HIS A 332 6.31 11.08 7.11
C HIS A 332 6.78 11.52 5.73
N VAL A 333 6.61 12.82 5.44
CA VAL A 333 7.18 13.49 4.27
C VAL A 333 7.96 14.70 4.76
N ASP A 334 9.22 14.81 4.40
CA ASP A 334 10.12 15.91 4.80
C ASP A 334 10.09 16.19 6.31
N ARG A 335 10.18 15.14 7.12
CA ARG A 335 10.13 15.16 8.61
C ARG A 335 8.74 15.42 9.20
N ARG A 336 7.74 15.78 8.40
CA ARG A 336 6.38 16.03 8.88
C ARG A 336 5.58 14.73 8.89
N LEU A 337 4.85 14.48 9.97
CA LEU A 337 3.85 13.42 10.01
C LEU A 337 2.65 13.87 9.16
N VAL A 338 2.42 13.18 8.03
CA VAL A 338 1.39 13.53 7.05
C VAL A 338 0.15 12.65 7.22
N ALA A 339 0.34 11.38 7.61
CA ALA A 339 -0.76 10.47 7.89
C ALA A 339 -0.40 9.50 9.01
N THR A 340 -1.41 9.08 9.78
CA THR A 340 -1.28 8.06 10.81
C THR A 340 -2.62 7.35 11.02
N GLY A 341 -2.55 6.11 11.47
CA GLY A 341 -3.74 5.34 11.83
C GLY A 341 -3.38 4.08 12.61
N SER A 342 -4.40 3.30 12.93
CA SER A 342 -4.29 2.05 13.68
C SER A 342 -5.24 0.98 13.12
N ARG A 343 -5.19 -0.24 13.69
CA ARG A 343 -6.01 -1.39 13.28
C ARG A 343 -5.81 -1.78 11.82
N PHE A 344 -4.59 -1.55 11.30
CA PHE A 344 -4.21 -1.98 9.96
C PHE A 344 -3.32 -3.21 10.03
N ARG A 345 -3.86 -4.36 9.67
CA ARG A 345 -3.18 -5.67 9.73
C ARG A 345 -2.59 -5.96 11.12
N GLU A 346 -3.39 -5.69 12.15
CA GLU A 346 -3.05 -6.04 13.53
C GLU A 346 -2.82 -7.55 13.66
N GLY A 347 -1.76 -7.94 14.35
CA GLY A 347 -1.34 -9.34 14.49
C GLY A 347 -0.69 -9.97 13.26
N TYR A 348 -0.67 -9.28 12.10
CA TYR A 348 -0.11 -9.83 10.87
C TYR A 348 1.42 -9.82 10.88
N GLU A 349 2.00 -10.79 10.18
CA GLU A 349 3.42 -10.89 9.92
C GLU A 349 3.67 -10.94 8.41
N ILE A 350 4.47 -10.03 7.88
CA ILE A 350 4.91 -10.08 6.48
C ILE A 350 5.89 -11.25 6.37
N PRO A 351 5.58 -12.31 5.56
CA PRO A 351 6.41 -13.51 5.52
C PRO A 351 7.76 -13.25 4.82
N PRO A 352 8.82 -14.03 5.16
CA PRO A 352 10.11 -13.97 4.47
C PRO A 352 10.09 -14.70 3.11
N GLY A 353 11.23 -14.69 2.41
CA GLY A 353 11.48 -15.53 1.24
C GLY A 353 10.83 -15.08 -0.06
N GLY A 354 10.33 -13.85 -0.12
CA GLY A 354 9.74 -13.27 -1.33
C GLY A 354 10.71 -12.45 -2.16
N SER A 355 10.22 -11.94 -3.30
CA SER A 355 10.91 -11.00 -4.18
C SER A 355 10.55 -9.57 -3.80
N LEU A 356 11.57 -8.73 -3.55
CA LEU A 356 11.42 -7.29 -3.30
C LEU A 356 11.96 -6.51 -4.48
N VAL A 357 11.13 -5.64 -5.07
CA VAL A 357 11.51 -4.83 -6.22
C VAL A 357 11.14 -3.37 -6.05
N LEU A 358 11.88 -2.50 -6.73
CA LEU A 358 11.59 -1.08 -6.90
C LEU A 358 11.20 -0.81 -8.35
N GLY A 359 10.27 0.11 -8.54
CA GLY A 359 9.91 0.62 -9.85
C GLY A 359 8.79 -0.12 -10.57
N GLN A 360 8.37 -1.29 -10.05
CA GLN A 360 7.34 -2.14 -10.65
C GLN A 360 6.42 -2.75 -9.60
N GLU A 361 5.16 -2.97 -9.97
CA GLU A 361 4.25 -3.84 -9.21
C GLU A 361 4.37 -5.28 -9.72
N GLN A 362 4.28 -6.26 -8.81
CA GLN A 362 4.45 -7.66 -9.12
C GLN A 362 3.10 -8.39 -9.15
N ASP A 363 2.67 -8.91 -10.32
CA ASP A 363 1.55 -9.88 -10.41
C ASP A 363 1.99 -11.34 -10.17
N SER A 364 3.30 -11.56 -10.09
CA SER A 364 3.93 -12.84 -9.72
C SER A 364 5.31 -12.55 -9.11
N VAL A 365 5.87 -13.53 -8.40
CA VAL A 365 7.18 -13.37 -7.75
C VAL A 365 8.25 -13.02 -8.77
N GLY A 366 8.81 -11.81 -8.68
CA GLY A 366 9.85 -11.30 -9.57
C GLY A 366 9.40 -10.98 -10.99
N GLY A 367 8.09 -10.85 -11.26
CA GLY A 367 7.57 -10.63 -12.61
C GLY A 367 6.11 -10.18 -12.67
N GLY A 368 5.53 -10.27 -13.88
CA GLY A 368 4.14 -9.85 -14.10
C GLY A 368 3.96 -8.33 -14.22
N PHE A 369 5.03 -7.61 -14.55
CA PHE A 369 5.10 -6.15 -14.57
C PHE A 369 4.19 -5.51 -15.63
N ASP A 370 3.61 -4.34 -15.29
CA ASP A 370 2.80 -3.53 -16.18
C ASP A 370 3.38 -2.10 -16.28
N SER A 371 3.59 -1.62 -17.51
CA SER A 371 4.13 -0.29 -17.74
C SER A 371 3.24 0.85 -17.21
N SER A 372 1.93 0.63 -17.11
CA SER A 372 0.99 1.62 -16.56
C SER A 372 1.16 1.81 -15.03
N GLU A 373 1.86 0.91 -14.36
CA GLU A 373 2.13 0.94 -12.92
C GLU A 373 3.60 1.23 -12.60
N ALA A 374 4.40 1.43 -13.66
CA ALA A 374 5.83 1.69 -13.50
C ALA A 374 6.09 3.04 -12.82
N PHE A 375 7.03 3.07 -11.89
CA PHE A 375 7.57 4.30 -11.33
C PHE A 375 8.46 4.99 -12.37
N VAL A 376 8.32 6.32 -12.49
CA VAL A 376 9.21 7.18 -13.30
C VAL A 376 9.74 8.29 -12.41
N GLY A 377 11.06 8.32 -12.24
CA GLY A 377 11.69 9.26 -11.32
C GLY A 377 13.00 8.76 -10.76
N SER A 378 13.39 9.28 -9.60
CA SER A 378 14.66 8.95 -8.97
C SER A 378 14.46 8.57 -7.51
N VAL A 379 15.22 7.56 -7.03
CA VAL A 379 15.20 7.04 -5.66
C VAL A 379 16.63 7.07 -5.11
N ALA A 380 16.81 7.60 -3.90
CA ALA A 380 18.10 7.66 -3.22
C ALA A 380 17.96 7.32 -1.73
N GLY A 381 19.02 6.86 -1.10
CA GLY A 381 19.10 6.63 0.34
C GLY A 381 18.00 5.73 0.89
N LEU A 382 17.50 4.77 0.07
CA LEU A 382 16.54 3.78 0.53
C LEU A 382 17.17 2.94 1.63
N ALA A 383 16.44 2.79 2.73
CA ALA A 383 16.76 1.84 3.77
C ALA A 383 15.49 1.31 4.44
N ILE A 384 15.55 0.05 4.85
CA ILE A 384 14.42 -0.71 5.41
C ILE A 384 14.86 -1.32 6.73
N TRP A 385 14.00 -1.23 7.74
CA TRP A 385 14.19 -1.79 9.08
C TRP A 385 13.02 -2.71 9.43
N ASP A 386 13.30 -3.74 10.20
CA ASP A 386 12.33 -4.66 10.81
C ASP A 386 11.71 -4.10 12.12
N ARG A 387 11.87 -2.82 12.37
CA ARG A 387 11.36 -2.09 13.52
C ARG A 387 10.74 -0.76 13.14
N ALA A 388 9.93 -0.22 14.02
CA ALA A 388 9.42 1.14 13.87
C ALA A 388 10.49 2.16 14.27
N LEU A 389 10.85 3.04 13.35
CA LEU A 389 11.72 4.18 13.62
C LEU A 389 11.00 5.22 14.49
N VAL A 390 11.75 5.84 15.39
CA VAL A 390 11.24 6.98 16.18
C VAL A 390 11.36 8.29 15.39
N PRO A 391 10.57 9.33 15.72
CA PRO A 391 10.56 10.59 14.96
C PRO A 391 11.94 11.26 14.82
N GLY A 392 12.81 11.12 15.82
CA GLY A 392 14.18 11.63 15.78
C GLY A 392 15.04 10.95 14.72
N GLU A 393 14.90 9.64 14.54
CA GLU A 393 15.60 8.86 13.50
C GLU A 393 15.12 9.27 12.11
N VAL A 394 13.78 9.41 11.93
CA VAL A 394 13.20 9.91 10.66
C VAL A 394 13.73 11.31 10.33
N ALA A 395 13.81 12.20 11.34
CA ALA A 395 14.35 13.54 11.14
C ALA A 395 15.85 13.54 10.79
N SER A 396 16.62 12.61 11.37
CA SER A 396 18.04 12.44 11.05
C SER A 396 18.24 11.99 9.61
N LEU A 397 17.47 10.99 9.15
CA LEU A 397 17.47 10.53 7.75
C LEU A 397 17.14 11.67 6.79
N ALA A 398 16.07 12.41 7.05
CA ALA A 398 15.62 13.52 6.22
C ALA A 398 16.56 14.76 6.23
N THR A 399 17.61 14.73 7.03
CA THR A 399 18.65 15.78 7.06
C THR A 399 20.03 15.26 6.67
N GLY A 400 20.13 14.00 6.23
CA GLY A 400 21.41 13.39 5.85
C GLY A 400 22.41 13.24 7.01
N ARG A 401 21.93 13.20 8.27
CA ARG A 401 22.79 13.12 9.46
C ARG A 401 23.24 11.70 9.83
N GLY A 402 22.98 10.75 8.95
CA GLY A 402 23.41 9.37 9.10
C GLY A 402 22.25 8.38 9.10
N LEU A 403 22.60 7.13 8.84
CA LEU A 403 21.69 6.00 8.79
C LEU A 403 21.51 5.42 10.20
N PRO A 404 20.30 5.33 10.77
CA PRO A 404 20.07 4.61 12.02
C PRO A 404 20.55 3.15 11.92
N PRO A 405 21.14 2.58 12.98
CA PRO A 405 21.63 1.22 12.95
C PRO A 405 20.50 0.20 12.79
N GLY A 406 20.85 -0.99 12.24
CA GLY A 406 19.93 -2.11 12.11
C GLY A 406 19.04 -2.06 10.87
N ALA A 407 19.43 -1.35 9.81
CA ALA A 407 18.80 -1.50 8.50
C ALA A 407 19.03 -2.93 8.00
N ILE A 408 17.94 -3.60 7.60
CA ILE A 408 17.97 -4.97 7.06
C ILE A 408 18.23 -5.00 5.55
N LEU A 409 17.88 -3.91 4.86
CA LEU A 409 18.14 -3.70 3.44
C LEU A 409 18.38 -2.21 3.18
N THR A 410 19.23 -1.93 2.21
CA THR A 410 19.55 -0.59 1.73
C THR A 410 19.50 -0.53 0.19
N LEU A 411 19.67 0.63 -0.39
CA LEU A 411 19.74 0.77 -1.85
C LEU A 411 20.99 0.06 -2.43
N ASP A 412 22.00 -0.22 -1.61
CA ASP A 412 23.18 -0.96 -2.03
C ASP A 412 22.88 -2.44 -2.31
N ASP A 413 21.82 -2.99 -1.70
CA ASP A 413 21.33 -4.36 -1.95
C ASP A 413 20.58 -4.50 -3.28
N ALA A 414 20.39 -3.40 -4.02
CA ALA A 414 19.87 -3.42 -5.39
C ALA A 414 20.94 -3.88 -6.38
N HIS A 415 21.29 -5.17 -6.34
CA HIS A 415 22.37 -5.74 -7.14
C HIS A 415 21.95 -6.01 -8.59
N ARG A 416 20.68 -6.30 -8.84
CA ARG A 416 20.14 -6.56 -10.18
C ARG A 416 19.22 -5.42 -10.59
N VAL A 417 19.68 -4.66 -11.59
CA VAL A 417 18.96 -3.52 -12.18
C VAL A 417 18.66 -3.85 -13.63
N GLY A 418 17.38 -3.75 -14.03
CA GLY A 418 16.89 -4.09 -15.37
C GLY A 418 16.57 -2.87 -16.22
N GLY A 419 16.46 -3.10 -17.53
CA GLY A 419 16.03 -2.10 -18.50
C GLY A 419 16.99 -0.93 -18.65
N PHE A 420 16.43 0.27 -18.59
CA PHE A 420 17.16 1.53 -18.73
C PHE A 420 17.38 2.23 -17.39
N VAL A 421 17.14 1.56 -16.28
CA VAL A 421 17.42 2.10 -14.95
C VAL A 421 18.91 2.37 -14.80
N GLN A 422 19.25 3.57 -14.36
CA GLN A 422 20.64 4.00 -14.20
C GLN A 422 20.98 4.13 -12.72
N ARG A 423 22.15 3.64 -12.33
CA ARG A 423 22.73 3.88 -11.01
C ARG A 423 23.74 5.01 -11.12
N VAL A 424 23.45 6.14 -10.49
CA VAL A 424 24.25 7.37 -10.57
C VAL A 424 24.79 7.71 -9.19
N ASN A 425 26.04 8.09 -9.10
CA ASN A 425 26.64 8.59 -7.87
C ASN A 425 26.65 10.12 -7.92
N CYS A 426 25.94 10.75 -6.99
CA CYS A 426 25.90 12.20 -6.85
C CYS A 426 26.45 12.61 -5.48
N SER A 427 27.14 13.74 -5.44
CA SER A 427 27.62 14.29 -4.16
C SER A 427 26.46 14.83 -3.30
N CYS A 428 25.47 15.47 -3.92
CA CYS A 428 24.30 16.02 -3.25
C CYS A 428 23.05 15.80 -4.11
N LEU A 429 21.87 15.61 -3.48
CA LEU A 429 20.60 15.37 -4.17
C LEU A 429 20.22 16.48 -5.16
N ALA A 430 20.54 17.74 -4.86
CA ALA A 430 20.26 18.85 -5.74
C ALA A 430 20.97 18.77 -7.10
N LEU A 431 22.06 17.99 -7.18
CA LEU A 431 22.87 17.79 -8.40
C LEU A 431 22.51 16.51 -9.14
N CYS A 432 21.60 15.68 -8.58
CA CYS A 432 21.22 14.42 -9.17
C CYS A 432 20.15 14.61 -10.26
N PRO A 433 20.22 13.81 -11.33
CA PRO A 433 19.23 13.83 -12.41
C PRO A 433 17.86 13.38 -11.96
#